data_578acc4565969095bcc79cacc7046673
#
_entry.id   578acc4565969095bcc79cacc7046673
#
_cell.length_a   1.000
_cell.length_b   1.000
_cell.length_c   1.000
_cell.angle_alpha   90.00
_cell.angle_beta   90.00
_cell.angle_gamma   90.00
#
_symmetry.space_group_name_H-M   'P 1'
#
loop_
_entity.id
_entity.type
_entity.pdbx_description
1 polymer ?
#
loop_
_entity_poly.entity_id
_entity_poly.type
_entity_poly.pdbx_seq_one_letter_code
_entity_poly.pdbx_strand_id
1 'polypeptide(L)'
;MSEILEPGGIARRLLLRRVLGTGIMVVIGSRMTEAADAQVVIDNFTFSPTPLKVKAGTTVTWVNHDDIPHSIVCPALKVHSHALDTDDSFVCKFDQAGTYDYLCGIHPHMHGQVVVEG
;
A
#
# COMPACT_ATOMS: atom_id res chain seq x y z
N MET A 1 53.88 -11.97 10.81
CA MET A 1 53.35 -11.69 10.31
C MET A 1 52.72 -11.27 10.35
N SER A 2 52.85 -11.23 10.62
CA SER A 2 52.10 -10.89 10.15
C SER A 2 51.36 -10.32 10.28
N GLU A 3 50.92 -10.22 10.36
CA GLU A 3 50.16 -9.80 10.01
C GLU A 3 49.23 -9.29 10.01
N ILE A 4 50.06 -9.46 10.33
CA ILE A 4 49.30 -9.11 9.89
C ILE A 4 48.41 -8.65 9.98
N LEU A 5 48.92 -8.65 10.31
CA LEU A 5 48.00 -8.34 9.93
C LEU A 5 47.01 -7.85 10.16
N GLU A 6 47.04 -8.02 10.34
CA GLU A 6 46.11 -7.81 10.07
C GLU A 6 45.14 -7.28 10.20
N PRO A 7 46.43 -7.60 10.64
CA PRO A 7 45.50 -7.22 10.38
C PRO A 7 44.71 -6.66 10.52
N GLY A 8 45.42 -6.82 10.78
CA GLY A 8 44.50 -6.63 10.10
C GLY A 8 43.57 -6.05 10.41
N GLY A 9 44.13 -6.16 10.63
CA GLY A 9 43.25 -6.04 10.15
C GLY A 9 42.36 -5.35 10.62
N ILE A 10 42.77 -5.43 10.66
CA ILE A 10 41.92 -5.03 10.43
C ILE A 10 41.12 -4.38 10.43
N ALA A 11 41.53 -4.82 10.61
CA ALA A 11 40.71 -4.51 10.00
C ALA A 11 39.88 -4.09 10.01
N ARG A 12 40.49 -4.19 10.22
CA ARG A 12 39.64 -4.05 9.76
C ARG A 12 38.60 -3.56 10.12
N ARG A 13 39.43 -3.70 10.45
CA ARG A 13 38.45 -3.42 10.30
C ARG A 13 37.46 -2.66 10.41
N LEU A 14 37.94 -2.65 10.59
CA LEU A 14 36.93 -2.10 10.14
C LEU A 14 36.12 -1.57 10.12
N LEU A 15 36.71 -1.78 10.30
CA LEU A 15 35.73 -1.40 9.66
C LEU A 15 34.80 -0.93 9.80
N LEU A 16 35.35 -1.18 10.06
CA LEU A 16 34.27 -0.88 9.63
C LEU A 16 33.40 -0.38 10.00
N ARG A 17 33.80 -0.51 10.31
CA ARG A 17 32.74 -0.11 10.19
C ARG A 17 31.96 0.48 10.35
N ARG A 18 32.32 0.51 10.48
CA ARG A 18 31.29 1.06 10.16
C ARG A 18 30.51 1.49 10.10
N VAL A 19 31.13 1.48 10.35
CA VAL A 19 30.04 1.85 9.80
C VAL A 19 29.32 2.29 9.90
N LEU A 20 29.63 2.33 10.12
CA LEU A 20 28.57 2.72 9.81
C LEU A 20 27.82 3.18 9.92
N GLY A 21 28.20 3.11 10.23
CA GLY A 21 27.10 3.53 9.88
C GLY A 21 26.45 3.94 10.02
N THR A 22 26.58 4.19 10.12
CA THR A 22 25.46 4.61 9.90
C THR A 22 24.79 5.07 9.73
N GLY A 23 24.83 5.13 9.73
CA GLY A 23 23.78 5.53 9.25
C GLY A 23 23.14 5.74 9.13
N ILE A 24 23.15 5.91 9.03
CA ILE A 24 22.11 6.15 8.68
C ILE A 24 21.41 6.30 8.55
N MET A 25 21.43 6.40 8.49
CA MET A 25 20.38 6.59 8.12
C MET A 25 19.66 6.68 8.06
N VAL A 26 19.89 6.79 8.14
CA VAL A 26 18.81 6.94 7.90
C VAL A 26 18.06 7.19 7.87
N VAL A 27 18.14 7.45 7.83
CA VAL A 27 17.10 7.73 7.66
C VAL A 27 16.38 7.91 7.35
N ILE A 28 16.53 8.00 7.18
CA ILE A 28 15.69 8.15 6.76
C ILE A 28 14.77 8.17 6.74
N GLY A 29 14.78 8.25 6.76
CA GLY A 29 13.68 8.23 6.64
C GLY A 29 12.93 8.20 6.50
N SER A 30 12.98 8.34 6.42
CA SER A 30 12.10 8.31 6.17
C SER A 30 11.29 8.54 6.00
N ARG A 31 11.25 8.86 5.94
CA ARG A 31 10.47 9.03 5.67
C ARG A 31 9.76 9.00 4.84
N MET A 32 9.81 8.94 4.66
CA MET A 32 9.26 8.79 3.84
C MET A 32 8.14 8.53 3.67
N THR A 33 7.86 8.92 4.04
CA THR A 33 6.85 8.57 3.95
C THR A 33 6.12 8.32 3.01
N GLU A 34 6.21 8.02 2.64
CA GLU A 34 5.82 7.58 1.68
C GLU A 34 4.52 7.25 1.46
N ALA A 35 4.08 6.93 0.32
CA ALA A 35 2.74 6.53 0.07
C ALA A 35 2.42 5.27 0.83
N ALA A 36 1.40 5.30 1.61
CA ALA A 36 0.92 4.11 2.29
C ALA A 36 0.09 3.28 1.32
N ASP A 37 -0.02 2.01 1.60
CA ASP A 37 -0.91 1.10 0.88
C ASP A 37 -2.00 0.66 1.83
N ALA A 38 -3.22 0.55 1.31
CA ALA A 38 -4.36 0.07 2.06
C ALA A 38 -5.11 -0.96 1.23
N GLN A 39 -5.89 -1.79 1.88
CA GLN A 39 -6.57 -2.89 1.19
C GLN A 39 -8.02 -2.98 1.64
N VAL A 40 -8.88 -3.26 0.67
CA VAL A 40 -10.29 -3.59 0.90
C VAL A 40 -10.50 -5.01 0.39
N VAL A 41 -11.10 -5.86 1.21
CA VAL A 41 -11.44 -7.23 0.82
C VAL A 41 -12.90 -7.27 0.43
N ILE A 42 -13.19 -7.94 -0.66
CA ILE A 42 -14.56 -8.20 -1.11
C ILE A 42 -14.85 -9.66 -0.78
N ASP A 43 -15.81 -9.86 0.09
CA ASP A 43 -16.17 -11.21 0.51
C ASP A 43 -17.62 -11.20 0.96
N ASN A 44 -18.37 -12.23 0.61
CA ASN A 44 -19.76 -12.37 0.97
C ASN A 44 -20.58 -11.13 0.62
N PHE A 45 -20.39 -10.63 -0.63
CA PHE A 45 -21.10 -9.45 -1.15
C PHE A 45 -20.87 -8.19 -0.31
N THR A 46 -19.73 -8.07 0.33
CA THR A 46 -19.44 -6.97 1.24
C THR A 46 -18.03 -6.45 1.00
N PHE A 47 -17.87 -5.14 1.05
CA PHE A 47 -16.56 -4.48 1.08
C PHE A 47 -16.12 -4.31 2.53
N SER A 48 -14.88 -4.67 2.85
CA SER A 48 -14.38 -4.57 4.22
C SER A 48 -12.90 -4.17 4.23
N PRO A 49 -12.52 -3.17 4.99
CA PRO A 49 -13.36 -2.31 5.82
C PRO A 49 -14.08 -1.25 5.00
N THR A 50 -15.19 -0.76 5.52
CA THR A 50 -15.83 0.42 4.98
C THR A 50 -16.51 1.18 6.13
N PRO A 51 -16.34 2.51 6.26
CA PRO A 51 -15.44 3.32 5.44
C PRO A 51 -13.98 2.99 5.72
N LEU A 52 -13.15 3.16 4.70
CA LEU A 52 -11.71 3.03 4.81
C LEU A 52 -11.13 4.44 4.91
N LYS A 53 -10.41 4.73 5.98
CA LYS A 53 -9.78 6.04 6.16
C LYS A 53 -8.31 5.95 5.80
N VAL A 54 -7.86 6.83 4.90
CA VAL A 54 -6.48 6.85 4.42
C VAL A 54 -6.01 8.29 4.29
N LYS A 55 -4.71 8.46 4.16
CA LYS A 55 -4.13 9.78 3.87
C LYS A 55 -4.03 9.99 2.37
N ALA A 56 -4.03 11.26 1.97
CA ALA A 56 -3.83 11.62 0.57
C ALA A 56 -2.52 11.01 0.06
N GLY A 57 -2.56 10.45 -1.14
CA GLY A 57 -1.44 9.75 -1.74
C GLY A 57 -1.44 8.25 -1.51
N THR A 58 -2.40 7.74 -0.76
CA THR A 58 -2.51 6.30 -0.49
C THR A 58 -2.99 5.54 -1.71
N THR A 59 -2.40 4.39 -1.96
CA THR A 59 -2.84 3.45 -2.97
C THR A 59 -3.75 2.41 -2.30
N VAL A 60 -4.97 2.27 -2.80
CA VAL A 60 -5.95 1.31 -2.27
C VAL A 60 -6.09 0.16 -3.24
N THR A 61 -6.03 -1.05 -2.72
CA THR A 61 -6.19 -2.29 -3.49
C THR A 61 -7.44 -3.00 -3.01
N TRP A 62 -8.34 -3.30 -3.94
CA TRP A 62 -9.50 -4.15 -3.70
C TRP A 62 -9.17 -5.55 -4.16
N VAL A 63 -9.40 -6.54 -3.31
CA VAL A 63 -9.16 -7.96 -3.64
C VAL A 63 -10.47 -8.71 -3.50
N ASN A 64 -10.86 -9.43 -4.54
CA ASN A 64 -12.09 -10.23 -4.52
C ASN A 64 -11.80 -11.62 -3.96
N HIS A 65 -12.36 -11.94 -2.80
CA HIS A 65 -12.28 -13.27 -2.20
C HIS A 65 -13.56 -14.09 -2.39
N ASP A 66 -14.59 -13.48 -3.00
CA ASP A 66 -15.80 -14.22 -3.34
C ASP A 66 -15.56 -15.17 -4.51
N ASP A 67 -16.40 -16.16 -4.65
CA ASP A 67 -16.35 -17.08 -5.77
C ASP A 67 -17.23 -16.63 -6.94
N ILE A 68 -17.68 -15.39 -6.91
CA ILE A 68 -18.39 -14.73 -8.02
C ILE A 68 -17.70 -13.41 -8.35
N PRO A 69 -17.85 -12.89 -9.57
CA PRO A 69 -17.18 -11.64 -9.94
C PRO A 69 -17.81 -10.40 -9.29
N HIS A 70 -16.97 -9.41 -9.04
CA HIS A 70 -17.36 -8.08 -8.57
C HIS A 70 -16.58 -7.04 -9.38
N SER A 71 -16.97 -5.78 -9.26
CA SER A 71 -16.21 -4.70 -9.88
C SER A 71 -16.27 -3.45 -9.00
N ILE A 72 -15.41 -2.48 -9.29
CA ILE A 72 -15.34 -1.24 -8.52
C ILE A 72 -15.73 -0.09 -9.42
N VAL A 73 -16.74 0.67 -9.01
CA VAL A 73 -17.17 1.89 -9.70
C VAL A 73 -17.11 3.04 -8.71
N CYS A 74 -16.26 4.02 -8.98
CA CYS A 74 -16.16 5.23 -8.17
C CYS A 74 -16.47 6.43 -9.06
N PRO A 75 -17.71 6.90 -9.05
CA PRO A 75 -18.12 7.97 -9.99
C PRO A 75 -17.34 9.27 -9.83
N ALA A 76 -16.97 9.63 -8.60
CA ALA A 76 -16.25 10.89 -8.35
C ALA A 76 -14.89 10.91 -9.05
N LEU A 77 -14.26 9.77 -9.24
CA LEU A 77 -12.97 9.65 -9.93
C LEU A 77 -13.13 9.17 -11.36
N LYS A 78 -14.36 8.90 -11.80
CA LYS A 78 -14.63 8.33 -13.13
C LYS A 78 -13.88 7.01 -13.32
N VAL A 79 -13.80 6.23 -12.25
CA VAL A 79 -13.10 4.95 -12.23
C VAL A 79 -14.11 3.82 -12.34
N HIS A 80 -13.80 2.86 -13.20
CA HIS A 80 -14.63 1.69 -13.41
C HIS A 80 -13.69 0.52 -13.72
N SER A 81 -13.55 -0.40 -12.77
CA SER A 81 -12.68 -1.54 -12.97
C SER A 81 -13.30 -2.56 -13.93
N HIS A 82 -12.46 -3.42 -14.49
CA HIS A 82 -12.97 -4.63 -15.13
C HIS A 82 -13.59 -5.55 -14.06
N ALA A 83 -14.27 -6.60 -14.50
CA ALA A 83 -14.80 -7.60 -13.57
C ALA A 83 -13.64 -8.32 -12.89
N LEU A 84 -13.69 -8.42 -11.57
CA LEU A 84 -12.68 -9.09 -10.76
C LEU A 84 -13.18 -10.47 -10.42
N ASP A 85 -12.51 -11.49 -10.94
CA ASP A 85 -12.77 -12.87 -10.56
C ASP A 85 -12.15 -13.16 -9.20
N THR A 86 -12.34 -14.36 -8.68
CA THR A 86 -11.77 -14.75 -7.39
C THR A 86 -10.26 -14.54 -7.40
N ASP A 87 -9.76 -13.86 -6.37
CA ASP A 87 -8.36 -13.52 -6.16
C ASP A 87 -7.81 -12.42 -7.09
N ASP A 88 -8.64 -11.90 -7.99
CA ASP A 88 -8.26 -10.73 -8.77
C ASP A 88 -8.28 -9.47 -7.90
N SER A 89 -7.52 -8.48 -8.32
CA SER A 89 -7.43 -7.22 -7.59
C SER A 89 -7.51 -6.03 -8.53
N PHE A 90 -7.86 -4.88 -7.95
CA PHE A 90 -7.92 -3.59 -8.63
C PHE A 90 -7.28 -2.55 -7.74
N VAL A 91 -6.47 -1.68 -8.33
CA VAL A 91 -5.66 -0.69 -7.59
C VAL A 91 -6.06 0.70 -8.03
N CYS A 92 -6.23 1.61 -7.07
CA CYS A 92 -6.52 3.01 -7.35
C CYS A 92 -5.82 3.89 -6.32
N LYS A 93 -5.16 4.94 -6.80
CA LYS A 93 -4.48 5.90 -5.93
C LYS A 93 -5.39 7.08 -5.65
N PHE A 94 -5.43 7.51 -4.38
CA PHE A 94 -6.27 8.62 -3.93
C PHE A 94 -5.38 9.80 -3.54
N ASP A 95 -5.23 10.76 -4.43
CA ASP A 95 -4.33 11.90 -4.24
C ASP A 95 -4.97 13.10 -3.54
N GLN A 96 -6.29 13.22 -3.61
CA GLN A 96 -7.01 14.40 -3.13
C GLN A 96 -7.83 14.04 -1.90
N ALA A 97 -7.78 14.90 -0.89
CA ALA A 97 -8.63 14.74 0.30
C ALA A 97 -10.11 14.81 -0.11
N GLY A 98 -10.93 14.00 0.54
CA GLY A 98 -12.36 13.97 0.27
C GLY A 98 -12.97 12.65 0.68
N THR A 99 -14.27 12.54 0.47
CA THR A 99 -15.02 11.32 0.73
C THR A 99 -15.47 10.74 -0.61
N TYR A 100 -15.09 9.50 -0.86
CA TYR A 100 -15.32 8.86 -2.15
C TYR A 100 -16.21 7.64 -1.96
N ASP A 101 -17.45 7.74 -2.45
CA ASP A 101 -18.35 6.61 -2.46
C ASP A 101 -18.06 5.74 -3.67
N TYR A 102 -18.12 4.44 -3.49
CA TYR A 102 -18.00 3.52 -4.60
C TYR A 102 -19.01 2.39 -4.44
N LEU A 103 -19.20 1.65 -5.50
CA LEU A 103 -20.15 0.55 -5.51
C LEU A 103 -19.63 -0.56 -6.42
N CYS A 104 -20.26 -1.72 -6.33
CA CYS A 104 -20.00 -2.81 -7.26
C CYS A 104 -20.84 -2.59 -8.52
N GLY A 105 -20.19 -2.57 -9.69
CA GLY A 105 -20.89 -2.36 -10.95
C GLY A 105 -21.78 -3.52 -11.36
N ILE A 106 -21.55 -4.71 -10.80
CA ILE A 106 -22.33 -5.91 -11.09
C ILE A 106 -23.47 -6.09 -10.08
N HIS A 107 -23.22 -5.66 -8.83
CA HIS A 107 -24.20 -5.74 -7.74
C HIS A 107 -24.38 -4.35 -7.13
N PRO A 108 -25.18 -3.46 -7.76
CA PRO A 108 -25.17 -2.03 -7.40
C PRO A 108 -25.60 -1.70 -5.98
N HIS A 109 -26.21 -2.61 -5.25
CA HIS A 109 -26.54 -2.40 -3.84
C HIS A 109 -25.36 -2.63 -2.89
N MET A 110 -24.21 -3.12 -3.39
CA MET A 110 -22.99 -3.20 -2.62
C MET A 110 -22.28 -1.86 -2.67
N HIS A 111 -22.11 -1.23 -1.51
CA HIS A 111 -21.49 0.09 -1.41
C HIS A 111 -20.32 0.09 -0.44
N GLY A 112 -19.36 0.95 -0.71
CA GLY A 112 -18.28 1.23 0.19
C GLY A 112 -17.87 2.68 0.10
N GLN A 113 -16.95 3.08 0.97
CA GLN A 113 -16.52 4.46 1.05
C GLN A 113 -15.04 4.53 1.43
N VAL A 114 -14.31 5.40 0.75
CA VAL A 114 -12.93 5.74 1.11
C VAL A 114 -12.93 7.19 1.57
N VAL A 115 -12.44 7.44 2.77
CA VAL A 115 -12.29 8.78 3.32
C VAL A 115 -10.81 9.13 3.26
N VAL A 116 -10.47 10.14 2.47
CA VAL A 116 -9.09 10.56 2.26
C VAL A 116 -8.84 11.84 3.04
N GLU A 117 -7.88 11.80 3.93
CA GLU A 117 -7.51 12.93 4.78
C GLU A 117 -6.25 13.59 4.21
N GLY A 118 -6.27 14.92 4.19
CA GLY A 118 -5.15 15.70 3.68
C GLY A 118 -3.95 15.77 4.60
#